data_52731031be695368c70174f34b8b8cea
#
_entry.id   52731031be695368c70174f34b8b8cea
#
_cell.length_a   1.000
_cell.length_b   1.000
_cell.length_c   1.000
_cell.angle_alpha   90.00
_cell.angle_beta   90.00
_cell.angle_gamma   90.00
#
_symmetry.space_group_name_H-M   'P 1'
#
loop_
_entity.id
_entity.type
_entity.pdbx_description
1 polymer ?
#
loop_
_entity_poly.entity_id
_entity_poly.type
_entity_poly.pdbx_seq_one_letter_code
_entity_poly.pdbx_strand_id
1 'polypeptide(L)'
;GFEEGRNISIDRQNAQADQSNLQNIAQRFVNAKMALVCAIATPAAQSMANATRDIPIVGTAITDYVGAKLAASNEKPGGNVTGTSDMSPIKEQIDLMLKICPNVKTIGIIYCSSEVNSEVQAKAIAEYAESRGLKVRTATISTVNDIQQAANSLVGDVDAFFEPTDNVMASAVPTLLAITDPAKKPVFCSEDNWVKAGALATYGVDFYKLGKQAGNMAADILEGKAKPADMAIEMPKDLKVCINKTNAEKLGIKIPDDILKDAEIVE
;
A
#
# COMPACT_ATOMS: atom_id res chain seq x y z
N GLY A 1 -25.42 15.31 -3.53
CA GLY A 1 -24.64 14.10 -3.42
C GLY A 1 -25.35 13.00 -2.66
N PHE A 2 -24.65 11.90 -2.42
CA PHE A 2 -25.18 10.78 -1.66
C PHE A 2 -24.98 11.00 -0.16
N GLU A 3 -25.96 10.61 0.63
CA GLU A 3 -25.99 10.73 2.08
C GLU A 3 -26.54 9.42 2.69
N GLU A 4 -25.73 8.78 3.53
CA GLU A 4 -26.07 7.48 4.14
C GLU A 4 -27.34 7.60 5.00
N GLY A 5 -28.25 6.62 4.84
CA GLY A 5 -29.55 6.60 5.51
C GLY A 5 -30.64 7.48 4.86
N ARG A 6 -30.29 8.32 3.89
CA ARG A 6 -31.22 9.16 3.17
C ARG A 6 -31.50 8.68 1.73
N ASN A 7 -30.44 8.53 0.93
CA ASN A 7 -30.55 8.16 -0.48
C ASN A 7 -29.50 7.11 -0.90
N ILE A 8 -28.70 6.62 0.03
CA ILE A 8 -27.79 5.49 -0.13
C ILE A 8 -27.74 4.67 1.15
N SER A 9 -27.58 3.35 1.01
CA SER A 9 -27.25 2.42 2.09
C SER A 9 -25.86 1.85 1.84
N ILE A 10 -25.03 1.80 2.88
CA ILE A 10 -23.65 1.33 2.78
C ILE A 10 -23.48 0.08 3.65
N ASP A 11 -23.20 -1.07 3.02
CA ASP A 11 -22.83 -2.31 3.71
C ASP A 11 -21.29 -2.38 3.81
N ARG A 12 -20.76 -2.30 5.03
CA ARG A 12 -19.32 -2.33 5.31
C ARG A 12 -18.90 -3.71 5.79
N GLN A 13 -17.97 -4.32 5.05
CA GLN A 13 -17.41 -5.62 5.38
C GLN A 13 -15.89 -5.53 5.51
N ASN A 14 -15.33 -6.33 6.42
CA ASN A 14 -13.89 -6.46 6.58
C ASN A 14 -13.52 -7.95 6.55
N ALA A 15 -12.66 -8.32 5.63
CA ALA A 15 -12.18 -9.69 5.47
C ALA A 15 -11.02 -10.04 6.40
N GLN A 16 -10.42 -9.06 7.07
CA GLN A 16 -9.28 -9.25 7.98
C GLN A 16 -8.09 -9.98 7.33
N ALA A 17 -7.77 -9.61 6.09
CA ALA A 17 -6.73 -10.21 5.25
C ALA A 17 -6.91 -11.72 4.99
N ASP A 18 -8.10 -12.28 5.23
CA ASP A 18 -8.41 -13.68 4.96
C ASP A 18 -9.03 -13.85 3.57
N GLN A 19 -8.43 -14.69 2.74
CA GLN A 19 -8.85 -14.92 1.36
C GLN A 19 -10.23 -15.59 1.24
N SER A 20 -10.57 -16.48 2.18
CA SER A 20 -11.88 -17.14 2.20
C SER A 20 -12.99 -16.14 2.53
N ASN A 21 -12.71 -15.23 3.49
CA ASN A 21 -13.64 -14.16 3.82
C ASN A 21 -13.85 -13.20 2.64
N LEU A 22 -12.79 -12.86 1.88
CA LEU A 22 -12.91 -12.04 0.68
C LEU A 22 -13.84 -12.68 -0.34
N GLN A 23 -13.70 -13.97 -0.61
CA GLN A 23 -14.56 -14.70 -1.54
C GLN A 23 -16.03 -14.74 -1.05
N ASN A 24 -16.25 -15.00 0.23
CA ASN A 24 -17.59 -15.03 0.82
C ASN A 24 -18.27 -13.65 0.76
N ILE A 25 -17.54 -12.58 1.07
CA ILE A 25 -18.04 -11.20 0.98
C ILE A 25 -18.38 -10.84 -0.47
N ALA A 26 -17.51 -11.18 -1.41
CA ALA A 26 -17.74 -10.91 -2.83
C ALA A 26 -19.02 -11.63 -3.33
N GLN A 27 -19.17 -12.90 -3.03
CA GLN A 27 -20.37 -13.66 -3.40
C GLN A 27 -21.65 -13.10 -2.74
N ARG A 28 -21.55 -12.68 -1.47
CA ARG A 28 -22.67 -12.03 -0.78
C ARG A 28 -23.09 -10.74 -1.47
N PHE A 29 -22.15 -9.88 -1.87
CA PHE A 29 -22.45 -8.63 -2.57
C PHE A 29 -23.05 -8.85 -3.95
N VAL A 30 -22.59 -9.87 -4.68
CA VAL A 30 -23.19 -10.28 -5.95
C VAL A 30 -24.66 -10.75 -5.75
N ASN A 31 -24.90 -11.62 -4.77
CA ASN A 31 -26.25 -12.13 -4.48
C ASN A 31 -27.20 -11.01 -4.02
N ALA A 32 -26.68 -10.01 -3.29
CA ALA A 32 -27.43 -8.83 -2.85
C ALA A 32 -27.67 -7.81 -3.99
N LYS A 33 -27.10 -8.04 -5.20
CA LYS A 33 -27.20 -7.14 -6.35
C LYS A 33 -26.83 -5.71 -6.01
N MET A 34 -25.67 -5.53 -5.36
CA MET A 34 -25.19 -4.18 -5.00
C MET A 34 -25.13 -3.29 -6.25
N ALA A 35 -25.49 -2.02 -6.10
CA ALA A 35 -25.46 -1.05 -7.19
C ALA A 35 -24.01 -0.70 -7.61
N LEU A 36 -23.08 -0.73 -6.64
CA LEU A 36 -21.64 -0.50 -6.81
C LEU A 36 -20.90 -1.10 -5.61
N VAL A 37 -19.66 -1.52 -5.82
CA VAL A 37 -18.77 -1.96 -4.74
C VAL A 37 -17.53 -1.07 -4.72
N CYS A 38 -17.21 -0.51 -3.54
CA CYS A 38 -15.91 0.11 -3.26
C CYS A 38 -15.00 -0.97 -2.67
N ALA A 39 -13.95 -1.35 -3.42
CA ALA A 39 -13.00 -2.37 -3.00
C ALA A 39 -11.71 -1.71 -2.49
N ILE A 40 -11.35 -1.97 -1.24
CA ILE A 40 -10.13 -1.43 -0.62
C ILE A 40 -9.07 -2.52 -0.64
N ALA A 41 -7.91 -2.22 -1.21
CA ALA A 41 -6.78 -3.10 -1.45
C ALA A 41 -6.94 -4.09 -2.62
N THR A 42 -5.79 -4.47 -3.20
CA THR A 42 -5.72 -5.35 -4.38
C THR A 42 -6.45 -6.68 -4.22
N PRO A 43 -6.28 -7.44 -3.12
CA PRO A 43 -6.96 -8.73 -2.96
C PRO A 43 -8.49 -8.61 -2.92
N ALA A 44 -9.02 -7.53 -2.33
CA ALA A 44 -10.47 -7.28 -2.28
C ALA A 44 -11.03 -6.98 -3.68
N ALA A 45 -10.32 -6.14 -4.46
CA ALA A 45 -10.74 -5.83 -5.83
C ALA A 45 -10.65 -7.05 -6.74
N GLN A 46 -9.61 -7.88 -6.61
CA GLN A 46 -9.47 -9.13 -7.35
C GLN A 46 -10.62 -10.11 -7.04
N SER A 47 -10.95 -10.27 -5.76
CA SER A 47 -12.05 -11.15 -5.33
C SER A 47 -13.39 -10.69 -5.91
N MET A 48 -13.67 -9.39 -5.89
CA MET A 48 -14.87 -8.82 -6.49
C MET A 48 -14.88 -8.96 -8.02
N ALA A 49 -13.79 -8.62 -8.70
CA ALA A 49 -13.68 -8.71 -10.16
C ALA A 49 -13.81 -10.15 -10.68
N ASN A 50 -13.38 -11.14 -9.88
CA ASN A 50 -13.57 -12.56 -10.18
C ASN A 50 -15.02 -13.00 -9.98
N ALA A 51 -15.74 -12.41 -9.04
CA ALA A 51 -17.13 -12.77 -8.70
C ALA A 51 -18.16 -12.16 -9.66
N THR A 52 -17.87 -11.02 -10.29
CA THR A 52 -18.82 -10.32 -11.17
C THR A 52 -18.13 -9.54 -12.28
N ARG A 53 -18.83 -9.42 -13.44
CA ARG A 53 -18.46 -8.52 -14.54
C ARG A 53 -19.49 -7.41 -14.75
N ASP A 54 -20.59 -7.43 -14.00
CA ASP A 54 -21.72 -6.52 -14.19
C ASP A 54 -21.76 -5.40 -13.15
N ILE A 55 -21.45 -5.72 -11.88
CA ILE A 55 -21.46 -4.73 -10.81
C ILE A 55 -20.23 -3.82 -10.97
N PRO A 56 -20.41 -2.49 -11.04
CA PRO A 56 -19.31 -1.53 -11.02
C PRO A 56 -18.44 -1.68 -9.76
N ILE A 57 -17.13 -1.67 -9.95
CA ILE A 57 -16.16 -1.75 -8.86
C ILE A 57 -15.27 -0.52 -8.91
N VAL A 58 -15.25 0.25 -7.83
CA VAL A 58 -14.31 1.36 -7.63
C VAL A 58 -13.28 0.91 -6.61
N GLY A 59 -12.05 0.70 -7.07
CA GLY A 59 -10.93 0.33 -6.23
C GLY A 59 -10.28 1.55 -5.58
N THR A 60 -9.71 1.38 -4.40
CA THR A 60 -8.80 2.33 -3.76
C THR A 60 -7.74 1.58 -2.99
N ALA A 61 -6.59 2.19 -2.76
CA ALA A 61 -5.43 1.51 -2.20
C ALA A 61 -5.06 0.25 -3.00
N ILE A 62 -4.98 0.41 -4.32
CA ILE A 62 -4.57 -0.64 -5.27
C ILE A 62 -3.33 -0.16 -6.00
N THR A 63 -2.25 -0.90 -5.87
CA THR A 63 -0.95 -0.50 -6.35
C THR A 63 -0.87 -0.51 -7.88
N ASP A 64 -1.19 -1.64 -8.50
CA ASP A 64 -1.08 -1.84 -9.96
C ASP A 64 -2.31 -2.56 -10.51
N TYR A 65 -3.21 -1.82 -11.13
CA TYR A 65 -4.43 -2.36 -11.71
C TYR A 65 -4.16 -3.29 -12.91
N VAL A 66 -3.15 -2.99 -13.69
CA VAL A 66 -2.80 -3.79 -14.88
C VAL A 66 -2.11 -5.09 -14.44
N GLY A 67 -1.11 -4.99 -13.58
CA GLY A 67 -0.41 -6.16 -13.00
C GLY A 67 -1.36 -7.08 -12.23
N ALA A 68 -2.34 -6.51 -11.52
CA ALA A 68 -3.39 -7.26 -10.82
C ALA A 68 -4.48 -7.82 -11.75
N LYS A 69 -4.41 -7.56 -13.06
CA LYS A 69 -5.42 -7.98 -14.07
C LYS A 69 -6.83 -7.42 -13.82
N LEU A 70 -6.90 -6.23 -13.24
CA LEU A 70 -8.13 -5.51 -12.95
C LEU A 70 -8.52 -4.54 -14.07
N ALA A 71 -7.54 -4.07 -14.85
CA ALA A 71 -7.72 -3.14 -15.95
C ALA A 71 -6.83 -3.50 -17.15
N ALA A 72 -7.25 -3.12 -18.34
CA ALA A 72 -6.46 -3.30 -19.55
C ALA A 72 -5.31 -2.27 -19.63
N SER A 73 -5.58 -1.02 -19.23
CA SER A 73 -4.60 0.04 -19.01
C SER A 73 -5.10 1.02 -17.95
N ASN A 74 -4.21 1.87 -17.43
CA ASN A 74 -4.60 2.91 -16.47
C ASN A 74 -5.44 4.01 -17.12
N GLU A 75 -5.22 4.33 -18.39
CA GLU A 75 -5.95 5.36 -19.13
C GLU A 75 -7.35 4.88 -19.52
N LYS A 76 -7.48 3.59 -19.85
CA LYS A 76 -8.75 2.99 -20.26
C LYS A 76 -8.88 1.58 -19.69
N PRO A 77 -9.50 1.44 -18.51
CA PRO A 77 -9.63 0.15 -17.82
C PRO A 77 -10.35 -0.94 -18.64
N GLY A 78 -11.38 -0.57 -19.39
CA GLY A 78 -12.05 -1.45 -20.37
C GLY A 78 -13.00 -2.50 -19.78
N GLY A 79 -13.09 -2.60 -18.46
CA GLY A 79 -13.94 -3.55 -17.73
C GLY A 79 -14.89 -2.87 -16.74
N ASN A 80 -15.36 -3.63 -15.75
CA ASN A 80 -16.22 -3.10 -14.68
C ASN A 80 -15.44 -2.54 -13.48
N VAL A 81 -14.10 -2.45 -13.55
CA VAL A 81 -13.22 -1.96 -12.48
C VAL A 81 -12.57 -0.66 -12.90
N THR A 82 -12.59 0.32 -12.03
CA THR A 82 -11.81 1.57 -12.07
C THR A 82 -11.43 1.97 -10.65
N GLY A 83 -10.81 3.13 -10.45
CA GLY A 83 -10.53 3.66 -9.11
C GLY A 83 -9.24 4.44 -9.00
N THR A 84 -8.63 4.40 -7.82
CA THR A 84 -7.41 5.13 -7.49
C THR A 84 -6.25 4.19 -7.19
N SER A 85 -5.06 4.52 -7.70
CA SER A 85 -3.82 3.79 -7.41
C SER A 85 -3.12 4.40 -6.20
N ASP A 86 -2.46 3.56 -5.41
CA ASP A 86 -1.52 3.95 -4.36
C ASP A 86 -0.06 3.66 -4.74
N MET A 87 0.21 3.45 -6.03
CA MET A 87 1.58 3.22 -6.50
C MET A 87 2.50 4.30 -5.94
N SER A 88 3.43 3.88 -5.11
CA SER A 88 4.34 4.78 -4.42
C SER A 88 5.52 5.19 -5.31
N PRO A 89 6.11 6.35 -5.07
CA PRO A 89 7.27 6.85 -5.80
C PRO A 89 8.56 6.18 -5.30
N ILE A 90 8.75 4.91 -5.65
CA ILE A 90 9.84 4.04 -5.14
C ILE A 90 11.22 4.69 -5.30
N LYS A 91 11.47 5.38 -6.41
CA LYS A 91 12.75 6.04 -6.68
C LYS A 91 13.03 7.12 -5.64
N GLU A 92 12.07 8.01 -5.46
CA GLU A 92 12.16 9.11 -4.51
C GLU A 92 12.24 8.60 -3.05
N GLN A 93 11.56 7.50 -2.77
CA GLN A 93 11.60 6.87 -1.44
C GLN A 93 12.97 6.26 -1.13
N ILE A 94 13.60 5.56 -2.07
CA ILE A 94 14.95 5.01 -1.90
C ILE A 94 15.97 6.15 -1.84
N ASP A 95 15.81 7.19 -2.66
CA ASP A 95 16.69 8.37 -2.60
C ASP A 95 16.55 9.12 -1.27
N LEU A 96 15.35 9.20 -0.70
CA LEU A 96 15.12 9.71 0.65
C LEU A 96 15.85 8.85 1.71
N MET A 97 15.73 7.53 1.62
CA MET A 97 16.46 6.61 2.50
C MET A 97 17.96 6.85 2.44
N LEU A 98 18.54 6.97 1.26
CA LEU A 98 19.97 7.21 1.08
C LEU A 98 20.42 8.59 1.56
N LYS A 99 19.55 9.61 1.51
CA LYS A 99 19.82 10.92 2.11
C LYS A 99 19.85 10.88 3.63
N ILE A 100 18.91 10.14 4.24
CA ILE A 100 18.82 9.99 5.70
C ILE A 100 19.92 9.07 6.22
N CYS A 101 20.18 7.96 5.52
CA CYS A 101 21.12 6.91 5.91
C CYS A 101 22.15 6.64 4.77
N PRO A 102 23.12 7.55 4.56
CA PRO A 102 24.05 7.48 3.43
C PRO A 102 25.02 6.28 3.47
N ASN A 103 25.13 5.64 4.63
CA ASN A 103 26.03 4.48 4.82
C ASN A 103 25.34 3.13 4.56
N VAL A 104 24.06 3.10 4.24
CA VAL A 104 23.33 1.87 3.87
C VAL A 104 23.93 1.29 2.61
N LYS A 105 24.26 0.00 2.64
CA LYS A 105 24.79 -0.79 1.52
C LYS A 105 23.93 -1.99 1.18
N THR A 106 23.21 -2.49 2.16
CA THR A 106 22.34 -3.67 2.00
C THR A 106 20.98 -3.38 2.62
N ILE A 107 19.92 -3.58 1.84
CA ILE A 107 18.54 -3.47 2.32
C ILE A 107 17.86 -4.84 2.41
N GLY A 108 17.02 -4.99 3.42
CA GLY A 108 16.08 -6.11 3.56
C GLY A 108 14.71 -5.74 3.05
N ILE A 109 14.04 -6.65 2.39
CA ILE A 109 12.65 -6.52 1.96
C ILE A 109 11.90 -7.77 2.42
N ILE A 110 10.81 -7.57 3.16
CA ILE A 110 9.90 -8.66 3.56
C ILE A 110 8.55 -8.41 2.91
N TYR A 111 8.01 -9.40 2.22
CA TYR A 111 6.71 -9.23 1.56
C TYR A 111 5.89 -10.53 1.51
N CYS A 112 4.58 -10.38 1.43
CA CYS A 112 3.65 -11.49 1.29
C CYS A 112 3.63 -12.00 -0.15
N SER A 113 4.05 -13.26 -0.36
CA SER A 113 4.14 -13.87 -1.68
C SER A 113 2.79 -14.13 -2.36
N SER A 114 1.69 -14.06 -1.62
CA SER A 114 0.33 -14.20 -2.17
C SER A 114 -0.31 -12.88 -2.57
N GLU A 115 0.37 -11.74 -2.35
CA GLU A 115 -0.11 -10.40 -2.72
C GLU A 115 0.65 -9.87 -3.94
N VAL A 116 -0.05 -9.76 -5.08
CA VAL A 116 0.53 -9.27 -6.34
C VAL A 116 1.09 -7.86 -6.21
N ASN A 117 0.41 -6.96 -5.47
CA ASN A 117 0.90 -5.61 -5.17
C ASN A 117 2.28 -5.63 -4.49
N SER A 118 2.46 -6.50 -3.50
CA SER A 118 3.69 -6.61 -2.73
C SER A 118 4.85 -7.15 -3.59
N GLU A 119 4.58 -8.17 -4.39
CA GLU A 119 5.57 -8.75 -5.31
C GLU A 119 6.03 -7.73 -6.34
N VAL A 120 5.10 -7.01 -6.99
CA VAL A 120 5.40 -5.97 -7.98
C VAL A 120 6.27 -4.87 -7.38
N GLN A 121 5.91 -4.37 -6.20
CA GLN A 121 6.69 -3.32 -5.54
C GLN A 121 8.04 -3.84 -5.03
N ALA A 122 8.09 -5.02 -4.40
CA ALA A 122 9.35 -5.59 -3.93
C ALA A 122 10.36 -5.74 -5.06
N LYS A 123 9.91 -6.17 -6.24
CA LYS A 123 10.73 -6.24 -7.45
C LYS A 123 11.22 -4.86 -7.89
N ALA A 124 10.34 -3.87 -7.97
CA ALA A 124 10.69 -2.51 -8.38
C ALA A 124 11.65 -1.85 -7.37
N ILE A 125 11.47 -2.08 -6.07
CA ILE A 125 12.37 -1.64 -5.00
C ILE A 125 13.76 -2.28 -5.22
N ALA A 126 13.82 -3.59 -5.43
CA ALA A 126 15.08 -4.31 -5.64
C ALA A 126 15.81 -3.79 -6.88
N GLU A 127 15.15 -3.68 -8.02
CA GLU A 127 15.72 -3.19 -9.27
C GLU A 127 16.31 -1.77 -9.12
N TYR A 128 15.56 -0.85 -8.48
CA TYR A 128 16.06 0.50 -8.30
C TYR A 128 17.18 0.57 -7.25
N ALA A 129 17.07 -0.14 -6.13
CA ALA A 129 18.11 -0.19 -5.12
C ALA A 129 19.44 -0.73 -5.69
N GLU A 130 19.39 -1.80 -6.48
CA GLU A 130 20.56 -2.36 -7.17
C GLU A 130 21.16 -1.37 -8.18
N SER A 131 20.33 -0.62 -8.90
CA SER A 131 20.81 0.45 -9.81
C SER A 131 21.54 1.58 -9.07
N ARG A 132 21.24 1.76 -7.78
CA ARG A 132 21.91 2.71 -6.88
C ARG A 132 23.12 2.10 -6.17
N GLY A 133 23.49 0.86 -6.51
CA GLY A 133 24.65 0.14 -5.97
C GLY A 133 24.39 -0.53 -4.60
N LEU A 134 23.15 -0.63 -4.17
CA LEU A 134 22.78 -1.37 -2.97
C LEU A 134 22.71 -2.87 -3.25
N LYS A 135 22.96 -3.67 -2.21
CA LYS A 135 22.62 -5.09 -2.19
C LYS A 135 21.22 -5.27 -1.65
N VAL A 136 20.48 -6.23 -2.16
CA VAL A 136 19.12 -6.54 -1.69
C VAL A 136 19.06 -7.96 -1.16
N ARG A 137 18.40 -8.12 -0.02
CA ARG A 137 18.05 -9.40 0.59
C ARG A 137 16.55 -9.46 0.76
N THR A 138 15.93 -10.54 0.33
CA THR A 138 14.47 -10.69 0.41
C THR A 138 14.09 -11.89 1.25
N ALA A 139 12.99 -11.78 1.97
CA ALA A 139 12.29 -12.90 2.59
C ALA A 139 10.80 -12.77 2.28
N THR A 140 10.14 -13.90 2.08
CA THR A 140 8.70 -13.94 1.84
C THR A 140 7.96 -14.50 3.04
N ILE A 141 6.74 -14.01 3.22
CA ILE A 141 5.80 -14.49 4.22
C ILE A 141 4.49 -14.93 3.55
N SER A 142 3.69 -15.68 4.26
CA SER A 142 2.32 -16.03 3.88
C SER A 142 1.30 -15.51 4.89
N THR A 143 1.71 -15.35 6.14
CA THR A 143 0.86 -14.89 7.25
C THR A 143 1.65 -13.99 8.20
N VAL A 144 0.96 -13.28 9.08
CA VAL A 144 1.59 -12.45 10.12
C VAL A 144 2.50 -13.24 11.06
N ASN A 145 2.26 -14.54 11.24
CA ASN A 145 3.07 -15.39 12.10
C ASN A 145 4.48 -15.64 11.55
N ASP A 146 4.69 -15.44 10.25
CA ASP A 146 5.97 -15.67 9.59
C ASP A 146 6.91 -14.45 9.73
N ILE A 147 6.37 -13.25 10.07
CA ILE A 147 7.11 -11.98 10.10
C ILE A 147 8.33 -12.06 11.02
N GLN A 148 8.15 -12.61 12.22
CA GLN A 148 9.24 -12.72 13.19
C GLN A 148 10.41 -13.56 12.64
N GLN A 149 10.12 -14.69 12.02
CA GLN A 149 11.14 -15.57 11.45
C GLN A 149 11.82 -14.89 10.25
N ALA A 150 11.04 -14.27 9.35
CA ALA A 150 11.57 -13.57 8.18
C ALA A 150 12.49 -12.42 8.59
N ALA A 151 12.07 -11.57 9.56
CA ALA A 151 12.86 -10.47 10.06
C ALA A 151 14.17 -10.94 10.72
N ASN A 152 14.11 -11.97 11.56
CA ASN A 152 15.29 -12.55 12.20
C ASN A 152 16.28 -13.15 11.20
N SER A 153 15.81 -13.67 10.07
CA SER A 153 16.69 -14.22 9.03
C SER A 153 17.49 -13.16 8.27
N LEU A 154 17.02 -11.90 8.28
CA LEU A 154 17.64 -10.81 7.53
C LEU A 154 18.37 -9.79 8.40
N VAL A 155 17.94 -9.57 9.65
CA VAL A 155 18.36 -8.44 10.48
C VAL A 155 19.89 -8.35 10.71
N GLY A 156 20.57 -9.48 10.73
CA GLY A 156 22.02 -9.55 10.85
C GLY A 156 22.80 -9.17 9.58
N ASP A 157 22.18 -9.30 8.42
CA ASP A 157 22.83 -9.20 7.11
C ASP A 157 22.47 -7.90 6.36
N VAL A 158 21.59 -7.05 6.91
CA VAL A 158 21.13 -5.82 6.29
C VAL A 158 21.47 -4.58 7.12
N ASP A 159 21.54 -3.41 6.49
CA ASP A 159 21.75 -2.13 7.14
C ASP A 159 20.44 -1.41 7.44
N ALA A 160 19.43 -1.64 6.62
CA ALA A 160 18.08 -1.08 6.73
C ALA A 160 17.05 -2.03 6.14
N PHE A 161 15.80 -1.85 6.49
CA PHE A 161 14.66 -2.47 5.81
C PHE A 161 13.93 -1.44 4.95
N PHE A 162 13.42 -1.90 3.82
CA PHE A 162 12.52 -1.12 2.97
C PHE A 162 11.31 -1.98 2.61
N GLU A 163 10.14 -1.60 3.13
CA GLU A 163 8.95 -2.43 3.03
C GLU A 163 7.98 -1.89 1.97
N PRO A 164 7.50 -2.76 1.05
CA PRO A 164 6.50 -2.41 0.05
C PRO A 164 5.13 -2.17 0.68
N THR A 165 4.17 -1.73 -0.12
CA THR A 165 2.75 -1.75 0.27
C THR A 165 2.28 -3.21 0.35
N ASP A 166 2.04 -3.69 1.56
CA ASP A 166 1.75 -5.08 1.88
C ASP A 166 0.72 -5.16 3.00
N ASN A 167 -0.44 -5.78 2.74
CA ASN A 167 -1.54 -5.79 3.70
C ASN A 167 -1.27 -6.70 4.91
N VAL A 168 -0.57 -7.81 4.70
CA VAL A 168 -0.20 -8.72 5.80
C VAL A 168 0.82 -8.05 6.70
N MET A 169 1.88 -7.48 6.14
CA MET A 169 2.91 -6.76 6.87
C MET A 169 2.34 -5.52 7.58
N ALA A 170 1.48 -4.73 6.92
CA ALA A 170 0.86 -3.53 7.48
C ALA A 170 0.01 -3.83 8.72
N SER A 171 -0.60 -5.02 8.81
CA SER A 171 -1.38 -5.44 9.98
C SER A 171 -0.54 -5.72 11.22
N ALA A 172 0.79 -5.88 11.06
CA ALA A 172 1.69 -6.31 12.13
C ALA A 172 3.04 -5.57 12.15
N VAL A 173 3.08 -4.30 11.74
CA VAL A 173 4.27 -3.42 11.79
C VAL A 173 5.02 -3.49 13.13
N PRO A 174 4.35 -3.46 14.31
CA PRO A 174 5.03 -3.57 15.59
C PRO A 174 5.86 -4.86 15.75
N THR A 175 5.46 -5.96 15.11
CA THR A 175 6.21 -7.23 15.15
C THR A 175 7.56 -7.10 14.43
N LEU A 176 7.61 -6.44 13.29
CA LEU A 176 8.85 -6.13 12.59
C LEU A 176 9.74 -5.20 13.43
N LEU A 177 9.17 -4.10 13.93
CA LEU A 177 9.90 -3.09 14.72
C LEU A 177 10.48 -3.65 16.02
N ALA A 178 9.82 -4.61 16.65
CA ALA A 178 10.33 -5.29 17.85
C ALA A 178 11.67 -6.02 17.60
N ILE A 179 11.99 -6.33 16.34
CA ILE A 179 13.24 -6.99 15.93
C ILE A 179 14.24 -5.97 15.41
N THR A 180 13.79 -5.05 14.56
CA THR A 180 14.67 -4.11 13.87
C THR A 180 15.18 -2.99 14.76
N ASP A 181 14.37 -2.46 15.68
CA ASP A 181 14.75 -1.37 16.59
C ASP A 181 15.86 -1.74 17.56
N PRO A 182 15.81 -2.90 18.28
CA PRO A 182 16.93 -3.32 19.14
C PRO A 182 18.23 -3.53 18.35
N ALA A 183 18.11 -3.98 17.09
CA ALA A 183 19.23 -4.18 16.18
C ALA A 183 19.71 -2.86 15.53
N LYS A 184 19.07 -1.71 15.83
CA LYS A 184 19.38 -0.40 15.23
C LYS A 184 19.26 -0.40 13.71
N LYS A 185 18.33 -1.16 13.18
CA LYS A 185 18.05 -1.23 11.72
C LYS A 185 16.82 -0.38 11.40
N PRO A 186 16.99 0.78 10.73
CA PRO A 186 15.85 1.61 10.35
C PRO A 186 14.93 0.90 9.35
N VAL A 187 13.63 1.14 9.51
CA VAL A 187 12.61 0.65 8.58
C VAL A 187 12.07 1.83 7.80
N PHE A 188 12.27 1.81 6.49
CA PHE A 188 11.62 2.68 5.51
C PHE A 188 10.45 1.92 4.88
N CYS A 189 9.46 2.63 4.38
CA CYS A 189 8.23 2.00 3.90
C CYS A 189 7.56 2.80 2.79
N SER A 190 6.59 2.19 2.12
CA SER A 190 5.88 2.80 1.01
C SER A 190 4.72 3.72 1.42
N GLU A 191 4.30 3.71 2.69
CA GLU A 191 3.10 4.42 3.15
C GLU A 191 3.25 5.04 4.54
N ASP A 192 2.51 6.14 4.79
CA ASP A 192 2.62 6.94 6.01
C ASP A 192 2.09 6.25 7.28
N ASN A 193 1.13 5.33 7.15
CA ASN A 193 0.58 4.60 8.28
C ASN A 193 1.64 3.76 9.02
N TRP A 194 2.65 3.25 8.29
CA TRP A 194 3.77 2.55 8.92
C TRP A 194 4.65 3.48 9.73
N VAL A 195 4.85 4.71 9.24
CA VAL A 195 5.61 5.74 9.98
C VAL A 195 4.87 6.11 11.26
N LYS A 196 3.55 6.25 11.21
CA LYS A 196 2.69 6.45 12.38
C LYS A 196 2.72 5.27 13.35
N ALA A 197 2.94 4.05 12.84
CA ALA A 197 3.11 2.84 13.64
C ALA A 197 4.55 2.63 14.16
N GLY A 198 5.51 3.51 13.82
CA GLY A 198 6.86 3.50 14.35
C GLY A 198 7.99 3.28 13.31
N ALA A 199 7.70 3.05 12.03
CA ALA A 199 8.74 3.05 10.99
C ALA A 199 9.40 4.43 10.86
N LEU A 200 10.62 4.49 10.30
CA LEU A 200 11.42 5.73 10.35
C LEU A 200 10.87 6.81 9.41
N ALA A 201 10.67 6.50 8.16
CA ALA A 201 10.29 7.49 7.15
C ALA A 201 9.69 6.88 5.89
N THR A 202 8.90 7.69 5.19
CA THR A 202 8.41 7.44 3.84
C THR A 202 8.30 8.75 3.05
N TYR A 203 8.17 8.62 1.73
CA TYR A 203 7.55 9.61 0.86
C TYR A 203 6.20 9.05 0.45
N GLY A 204 5.16 9.35 1.23
CA GLY A 204 3.96 8.55 1.31
C GLY A 204 2.73 9.13 0.61
N VAL A 205 1.75 8.26 0.46
CA VAL A 205 0.43 8.54 -0.11
C VAL A 205 -0.53 8.86 1.03
N ASP A 206 -1.34 9.90 0.86
CA ASP A 206 -2.45 10.22 1.76
C ASP A 206 -3.68 9.38 1.39
N PHE A 207 -3.91 8.29 2.12
CA PHE A 207 -5.03 7.38 1.88
C PHE A 207 -6.40 8.00 2.10
N TYR A 208 -6.53 9.03 2.95
CA TYR A 208 -7.80 9.75 3.11
C TYR A 208 -8.17 10.50 1.82
N LYS A 209 -7.21 11.21 1.22
CA LYS A 209 -7.43 11.90 -0.04
C LYS A 209 -7.70 10.92 -1.18
N LEU A 210 -6.98 9.80 -1.21
CA LEU A 210 -7.17 8.75 -2.19
C LEU A 210 -8.59 8.17 -2.10
N GLY A 211 -9.06 7.86 -0.88
CA GLY A 211 -10.42 7.41 -0.65
C GLY A 211 -11.48 8.43 -1.05
N LYS A 212 -11.22 9.73 -0.84
CA LYS A 212 -12.10 10.81 -1.30
C LYS A 212 -12.19 10.87 -2.82
N GLN A 213 -11.07 10.69 -3.54
CA GLN A 213 -11.07 10.59 -5.00
C GLN A 213 -11.93 9.40 -5.46
N ALA A 214 -11.71 8.22 -4.90
CA ALA A 214 -12.50 7.03 -5.18
C ALA A 214 -14.00 7.22 -4.90
N GLY A 215 -14.34 7.92 -3.81
CA GLY A 215 -15.73 8.27 -3.48
C GLY A 215 -16.39 9.17 -4.52
N ASN A 216 -15.65 10.13 -5.08
CA ASN A 216 -16.15 10.98 -6.17
C ASN A 216 -16.38 10.15 -7.46
N MET A 217 -15.45 9.26 -7.80
CA MET A 217 -15.60 8.35 -8.93
C MET A 217 -16.84 7.44 -8.77
N ALA A 218 -17.04 6.91 -7.56
CA ALA A 218 -18.21 6.10 -7.23
C ALA A 218 -19.52 6.88 -7.39
N ALA A 219 -19.54 8.14 -6.97
CA ALA A 219 -20.71 9.02 -7.13
C ALA A 219 -21.03 9.27 -8.62
N ASP A 220 -20.03 9.55 -9.45
CA ASP A 220 -20.24 9.78 -10.88
C ASP A 220 -20.80 8.54 -11.59
N ILE A 221 -20.37 7.34 -11.19
CA ILE A 221 -20.91 6.07 -11.71
C ILE A 221 -22.36 5.89 -11.27
N LEU A 222 -22.66 6.09 -9.98
CA LEU A 222 -24.01 5.92 -9.43
C LEU A 222 -25.02 6.95 -10.03
N GLU A 223 -24.55 8.13 -10.39
CA GLU A 223 -25.33 9.18 -11.07
C GLU A 223 -25.46 8.93 -12.61
N GLY A 224 -24.82 7.88 -13.12
CA GLY A 224 -24.82 7.55 -14.56
C GLY A 224 -24.00 8.50 -15.44
N LYS A 225 -23.15 9.33 -14.84
CA LYS A 225 -22.29 10.29 -15.56
C LYS A 225 -21.08 9.63 -16.22
N ALA A 226 -20.62 8.51 -15.65
CA ALA A 226 -19.45 7.79 -16.13
C ALA A 226 -19.63 6.27 -16.03
N LYS A 227 -18.77 5.55 -16.75
CA LYS A 227 -18.71 4.07 -16.70
C LYS A 227 -17.31 3.65 -16.31
N PRO A 228 -17.12 2.63 -15.46
CA PRO A 228 -15.79 2.17 -15.05
C PRO A 228 -14.84 1.91 -16.22
N ALA A 229 -15.33 1.33 -17.32
CA ALA A 229 -14.57 0.99 -18.51
C ALA A 229 -13.84 2.19 -19.14
N ASP A 230 -14.41 3.39 -19.00
CA ASP A 230 -13.93 4.62 -19.65
C ASP A 230 -13.31 5.62 -18.65
N MET A 231 -13.34 5.31 -17.35
CA MET A 231 -12.74 6.16 -16.30
C MET A 231 -11.30 5.73 -16.05
N ALA A 232 -10.36 6.62 -16.36
CA ALA A 232 -8.94 6.38 -16.07
C ALA A 232 -8.70 6.13 -14.57
N ILE A 233 -7.72 5.27 -14.26
CA ILE A 233 -7.21 5.09 -12.90
C ILE A 233 -6.55 6.39 -12.46
N GLU A 234 -7.00 6.95 -11.34
CA GLU A 234 -6.41 8.17 -10.80
C GLU A 234 -5.20 7.87 -9.93
N MET A 235 -4.13 8.63 -10.14
CA MET A 235 -2.91 8.53 -9.36
C MET A 235 -2.97 9.46 -8.13
N PRO A 236 -2.14 9.20 -7.07
CA PRO A 236 -2.02 10.12 -5.94
C PRO A 236 -1.55 11.50 -6.40
N LYS A 237 -2.17 12.58 -5.91
CA LYS A 237 -1.83 13.95 -6.32
C LYS A 237 -0.89 14.66 -5.35
N ASP A 238 -0.95 14.29 -4.08
CA ASP A 238 -0.23 14.99 -3.00
C ASP A 238 0.60 13.98 -2.19
N LEU A 239 1.84 13.80 -2.61
CA LEU A 239 2.80 12.99 -1.86
C LEU A 239 3.56 13.88 -0.86
N LYS A 240 3.86 13.36 0.33
CA LYS A 240 4.62 14.06 1.37
C LYS A 240 5.66 13.16 1.99
N VAL A 241 6.78 13.76 2.38
CA VAL A 241 7.73 13.11 3.27
C VAL A 241 7.08 13.04 4.66
N CYS A 242 7.04 11.85 5.23
CA CYS A 242 6.59 11.60 6.59
C CYS A 242 7.73 10.97 7.40
N ILE A 243 8.00 11.48 8.61
CA ILE A 243 9.13 11.07 9.43
C ILE A 243 8.68 10.86 10.87
N ASN A 244 9.04 9.71 11.43
CA ASN A 244 8.91 9.45 12.86
C ASN A 244 10.17 9.94 13.59
N LYS A 245 10.02 11.09 14.28
CA LYS A 245 11.12 11.72 15.00
C LYS A 245 11.55 10.89 16.22
N THR A 246 10.60 10.33 16.93
CA THR A 246 10.88 9.46 18.09
C THR A 246 11.70 8.23 17.68
N ASN A 247 11.35 7.59 16.55
CA ASN A 247 12.11 6.46 16.05
C ASN A 247 13.52 6.88 15.57
N ALA A 248 13.65 8.04 14.90
CA ALA A 248 14.95 8.58 14.51
C ALA A 248 15.87 8.78 15.74
N GLU A 249 15.36 9.40 16.80
CA GLU A 249 16.09 9.60 18.07
C GLU A 249 16.47 8.26 18.72
N LYS A 250 15.54 7.31 18.79
CA LYS A 250 15.75 5.96 19.32
C LYS A 250 16.85 5.21 18.57
N LEU A 251 16.91 5.35 17.25
CA LEU A 251 17.91 4.73 16.41
C LEU A 251 19.25 5.50 16.40
N GLY A 252 19.27 6.74 16.87
CA GLY A 252 20.44 7.64 16.83
C GLY A 252 20.69 8.21 15.43
N ILE A 253 19.66 8.32 14.62
CA ILE A 253 19.72 8.81 13.23
C ILE A 253 19.39 10.30 13.22
N LYS A 254 20.31 11.12 12.68
CA LYS A 254 20.06 12.53 12.47
C LYS A 254 19.42 12.75 11.11
N ILE A 255 18.19 13.25 11.13
CA ILE A 255 17.50 13.63 9.88
C ILE A 255 18.07 14.96 9.37
N PRO A 256 18.43 15.10 8.09
CA PRO A 256 18.88 16.36 7.51
C PRO A 256 17.82 17.47 7.61
N ASP A 257 18.29 18.72 7.90
CA ASP A 257 17.41 19.87 8.15
C ASP A 257 16.56 20.25 6.90
N ASP A 258 17.09 20.03 5.71
CA ASP A 258 16.37 20.26 4.45
C ASP A 258 15.17 19.30 4.27
N ILE A 259 15.29 18.08 4.78
CA ILE A 259 14.20 17.11 4.79
C ILE A 259 13.14 17.48 5.84
N LEU A 260 13.59 17.86 7.04
CA LEU A 260 12.66 18.22 8.13
C LEU A 260 11.76 19.41 7.80
N LYS A 261 12.25 20.34 6.98
CA LYS A 261 11.56 21.60 6.67
C LYS A 261 10.17 21.40 6.07
N ASP A 262 10.02 20.40 5.19
CA ASP A 262 8.79 20.16 4.42
C ASP A 262 8.13 18.82 4.79
N ALA A 263 8.67 18.10 5.78
CA ALA A 263 8.17 16.80 6.22
C ALA A 263 6.98 16.93 7.19
N GLU A 264 6.06 16.00 7.10
CA GLU A 264 5.10 15.71 8.17
C GLU A 264 5.83 14.94 9.28
N ILE A 265 5.84 15.52 10.46
CA ILE A 265 6.53 14.92 11.63
C ILE A 265 5.50 14.13 12.45
N VAL A 266 5.83 12.88 12.71
CA VAL A 266 5.11 11.98 13.61
C VAL A 266 5.94 11.79 14.87
N GLU A 267 5.29 11.83 16.03
CA GLU A 267 5.90 11.64 17.35
C GLU A 267 5.56 10.25 17.94
#